data_75d1ceb7226b037156cd4d0b3e52eecf
#
_entry.id   75d1ceb7226b037156cd4d0b3e52eecf
#
_cell.length_a   1.000
_cell.length_b   1.000
_cell.length_c   1.000
_cell.angle_alpha   90.00
_cell.angle_beta   90.00
_cell.angle_gamma   90.00
#
_symmetry.space_group_name_H-M   'P 1'
#
loop_
_entity.id
_entity.type
_entity.pdbx_description
1 polymer ?
#
loop_
_entity_poly.entity_id
_entity_poly.type
_entity_poly.pdbx_seq_one_letter_code
_entity_poly.pdbx_strand_id
1 'polypeptide(L)'
;KRKYTGSYTIRVIQLNDAKDEANCKTTKFYESSYVGMAKAYREYLEATGKISRLTEKGDIPLYVSSFGEIDTYTAILSFIKKIPKSLTNTDQIKEMYDYFAENGITNVNFRLVGFGKGGLIRLAVPYHADFEKVCGGKDGYRDLLDYAAEKGFGVYPEYDFTYLYDYSAFNGYSAKRDTVKCIDGRYATKALLSSMDQGMVIGHFDCISASAFGRMFKS
;
A
#
# COMPACT_ATOMS: atom_id res chain seq x y z
N LYS A 1 8.40 -21.68 -21.38
CA LYS A 1 7.31 -20.69 -21.59
C LYS A 1 6.24 -20.93 -20.52
N ARG A 2 6.05 -20.01 -19.59
CA ARG A 2 4.90 -20.05 -18.68
C ARG A 2 3.67 -19.66 -19.51
N LYS A 3 2.64 -20.52 -19.54
CA LYS A 3 1.34 -20.13 -20.08
C LYS A 3 0.68 -19.21 -19.05
N TYR A 4 0.32 -18.01 -19.47
CA TYR A 4 -0.59 -17.17 -18.70
C TYR A 4 -1.99 -17.83 -18.72
N THR A 5 -2.51 -18.13 -17.56
CA THR A 5 -3.82 -18.78 -17.38
C THR A 5 -4.78 -17.88 -16.59
N GLY A 6 -4.75 -16.60 -16.86
CA GLY A 6 -5.66 -15.65 -16.27
C GLY A 6 -6.93 -15.47 -17.10
N SER A 7 -8.01 -15.06 -16.47
CA SER A 7 -9.21 -14.56 -17.14
C SER A 7 -9.38 -13.08 -16.89
N TYR A 8 -9.99 -12.39 -17.84
CA TYR A 8 -10.41 -11.00 -17.66
C TYR A 8 -11.85 -10.85 -18.12
N THR A 9 -12.56 -9.92 -17.53
CA THR A 9 -13.93 -9.59 -17.90
C THR A 9 -13.98 -8.14 -18.32
N ILE A 10 -14.50 -7.88 -19.52
CA ILE A 10 -14.82 -6.54 -20.00
C ILE A 10 -16.32 -6.33 -19.82
N ARG A 11 -16.69 -5.28 -19.13
CA ARG A 11 -18.08 -4.86 -19.00
C ARG A 11 -18.27 -3.51 -19.68
N VAL A 12 -19.17 -3.45 -20.61
CA VAL A 12 -19.56 -2.22 -21.31
C VAL A 12 -20.96 -1.84 -20.83
N ILE A 13 -21.14 -0.60 -20.39
CA ILE A 13 -22.43 -0.04 -19.98
C ILE A 13 -22.69 1.14 -20.91
N GLN A 14 -23.77 1.05 -21.69
CA GLN A 14 -24.21 2.16 -22.52
C GLN A 14 -25.01 3.14 -21.66
N LEU A 15 -24.67 4.40 -21.75
CA LEU A 15 -25.42 5.49 -21.14
C LEU A 15 -26.41 6.06 -22.14
N ASN A 16 -27.59 6.46 -21.68
CA ASN A 16 -28.63 7.02 -22.53
C ASN A 16 -28.91 8.48 -22.13
N ASP A 17 -29.30 9.27 -23.11
CA ASP A 17 -29.79 10.62 -22.84
C ASP A 17 -31.18 10.57 -22.16
N ALA A 18 -31.47 11.57 -21.33
CA ALA A 18 -32.74 11.67 -20.60
C ALA A 18 -33.96 11.66 -21.54
N LYS A 19 -33.76 12.03 -22.79
CA LYS A 19 -34.83 11.99 -23.82
C LYS A 19 -35.23 10.61 -24.25
N ASP A 20 -34.37 9.62 -24.05
CA ASP A 20 -34.58 8.24 -24.43
C ASP A 20 -35.14 7.35 -23.31
N GLU A 21 -35.42 7.92 -22.14
CA GLU A 21 -35.91 7.21 -20.95
C GLU A 21 -37.20 6.43 -21.28
N ALA A 22 -38.11 7.03 -22.05
CA ALA A 22 -39.37 6.40 -22.45
C ALA A 22 -39.17 5.20 -23.42
N ASN A 23 -38.07 5.15 -24.15
CA ASN A 23 -37.74 4.11 -25.12
C ASN A 23 -36.76 3.06 -24.56
N CYS A 24 -36.26 3.25 -23.36
CA CYS A 24 -35.31 2.36 -22.72
C CYS A 24 -35.99 1.03 -22.33
N LYS A 25 -35.67 -0.05 -23.02
CA LYS A 25 -36.19 -1.40 -22.73
C LYS A 25 -35.54 -2.05 -21.49
N THR A 26 -34.56 -1.38 -20.87
CA THR A 26 -33.86 -1.89 -19.69
C THR A 26 -34.44 -1.30 -18.42
N THR A 27 -34.43 -2.07 -17.35
CA THR A 27 -34.92 -1.63 -16.02
C THR A 27 -34.02 -0.60 -15.34
N LYS A 28 -32.88 -0.27 -15.94
CA LYS A 28 -31.91 0.69 -15.38
C LYS A 28 -31.53 1.73 -16.42
N PHE A 29 -31.78 2.97 -16.03
CA PHE A 29 -31.45 4.15 -16.82
C PHE A 29 -30.32 4.93 -16.16
N TYR A 30 -29.31 5.29 -16.96
CA TYR A 30 -28.23 6.16 -16.57
C TYR A 30 -28.07 7.24 -17.62
N GLU A 31 -28.15 8.49 -17.18
CA GLU A 31 -27.98 9.64 -18.07
C GLU A 31 -26.58 9.65 -18.74
N SER A 32 -26.51 10.23 -19.94
CA SER A 32 -25.26 10.37 -20.70
C SER A 32 -24.37 11.48 -20.13
N SER A 33 -23.89 11.28 -18.89
CA SER A 33 -23.06 12.22 -18.13
C SER A 33 -22.07 11.48 -17.23
N TYR A 34 -21.06 12.20 -16.72
CA TYR A 34 -20.14 11.63 -15.73
C TYR A 34 -20.87 11.18 -14.44
N VAL A 35 -21.99 11.85 -14.10
CA VAL A 35 -22.82 11.45 -12.98
C VAL A 35 -23.51 10.11 -13.25
N GLY A 36 -24.03 9.92 -14.47
CA GLY A 36 -24.58 8.63 -14.90
C GLY A 36 -23.54 7.51 -14.89
N MET A 37 -22.30 7.79 -15.34
CA MET A 37 -21.19 6.84 -15.23
C MET A 37 -20.91 6.45 -13.77
N ALA A 38 -20.84 7.45 -12.88
CA ALA A 38 -20.59 7.22 -11.46
C ALA A 38 -21.71 6.39 -10.80
N LYS A 39 -22.98 6.68 -11.15
CA LYS A 39 -24.12 5.89 -10.66
C LYS A 39 -24.06 4.44 -11.12
N ALA A 40 -23.81 4.21 -12.41
CA ALA A 40 -23.69 2.86 -12.98
C ALA A 40 -22.56 2.05 -12.32
N TYR A 41 -21.42 2.68 -12.10
CA TYR A 41 -20.27 2.04 -11.45
C TYR A 41 -20.55 1.76 -9.96
N ARG A 42 -21.15 2.69 -9.25
CA ARG A 42 -21.55 2.49 -7.85
C ARG A 42 -22.49 1.31 -7.70
N GLU A 43 -23.54 1.24 -8.53
CA GLU A 43 -24.50 0.13 -8.48
C GLU A 43 -23.84 -1.23 -8.80
N TYR A 44 -22.88 -1.23 -9.70
CA TYR A 44 -22.06 -2.42 -9.95
C TYR A 44 -21.27 -2.86 -8.73
N LEU A 45 -20.64 -1.92 -8.02
CA LEU A 45 -19.87 -2.22 -6.81
C LEU A 45 -20.79 -2.70 -5.67
N GLU A 46 -21.97 -2.06 -5.49
CA GLU A 46 -22.98 -2.50 -4.53
C GLU A 46 -23.48 -3.92 -4.85
N ALA A 47 -23.83 -4.18 -6.11
CA ALA A 47 -24.34 -5.48 -6.55
C ALA A 47 -23.29 -6.61 -6.43
N THR A 48 -22.00 -6.28 -6.49
CA THR A 48 -20.90 -7.25 -6.31
C THR A 48 -20.41 -7.35 -4.87
N GLY A 49 -21.04 -6.64 -3.93
CA GLY A 49 -20.69 -6.64 -2.51
C GLY A 49 -19.33 -5.98 -2.18
N LYS A 50 -18.81 -5.18 -3.13
CA LYS A 50 -17.52 -4.48 -2.93
C LYS A 50 -17.64 -3.19 -2.13
N ILE A 51 -18.80 -2.60 -2.10
CA ILE A 51 -19.15 -1.47 -1.26
C ILE A 51 -20.54 -1.68 -0.66
N SER A 52 -20.79 -1.07 0.50
CA SER A 52 -22.10 -0.97 1.13
C SER A 52 -22.45 0.50 1.34
N ARG A 53 -23.73 0.78 1.47
CA ARG A 53 -24.16 2.14 1.85
C ARG A 53 -23.76 2.40 3.29
N LEU A 54 -23.27 3.62 3.55
CA LEU A 54 -23.06 4.07 4.91
C LEU A 54 -24.43 4.22 5.60
N THR A 55 -24.68 3.37 6.58
CA THR A 55 -25.95 3.35 7.33
C THR A 55 -25.80 3.97 8.71
N GLU A 56 -24.57 4.06 9.21
CA GLU A 56 -24.30 4.60 10.53
C GLU A 56 -24.01 6.11 10.47
N LYS A 57 -24.61 6.83 11.41
CA LYS A 57 -24.28 8.22 11.70
C LYS A 57 -23.26 8.22 12.84
N GLY A 58 -22.07 7.75 12.55
CA GLY A 58 -20.97 7.73 13.50
C GLY A 58 -19.99 8.88 13.29
N ASP A 59 -19.05 8.99 14.19
CA ASP A 59 -17.93 9.90 14.04
C ASP A 59 -17.05 9.47 12.85
N ILE A 60 -16.55 10.44 12.09
CA ILE A 60 -15.72 10.17 10.90
C ILE A 60 -14.34 9.69 11.36
N PRO A 61 -13.88 8.49 10.96
CA PRO A 61 -12.57 8.01 11.35
C PRO A 61 -11.44 8.86 10.74
N LEU A 62 -10.51 9.29 11.57
CA LEU A 62 -9.27 9.93 11.15
C LEU A 62 -8.22 8.86 10.86
N TYR A 63 -7.65 8.86 9.66
CA TYR A 63 -6.54 8.00 9.30
C TYR A 63 -5.25 8.83 9.21
N VAL A 64 -4.30 8.52 10.08
CA VAL A 64 -3.00 9.20 10.14
C VAL A 64 -1.94 8.29 9.52
N SER A 65 -1.27 8.76 8.45
CA SER A 65 -0.13 8.06 7.88
C SER A 65 1.15 8.50 8.56
N SER A 66 1.78 7.59 9.29
CA SER A 66 3.04 7.81 9.99
C SER A 66 4.18 7.18 9.22
N PHE A 67 5.26 7.95 9.02
CA PHE A 67 6.45 7.50 8.29
C PHE A 67 7.49 6.96 9.26
N GLY A 68 7.95 5.74 9.00
CA GLY A 68 8.89 5.01 9.85
C GLY A 68 10.36 5.28 9.53
N GLU A 69 11.05 4.31 8.96
CA GLU A 69 12.49 4.35 8.72
C GLU A 69 12.83 5.00 7.39
N ILE A 70 13.86 5.88 7.43
CA ILE A 70 14.58 6.36 6.26
C ILE A 70 16.06 6.08 6.40
N ASP A 71 16.72 5.91 5.26
CA ASP A 71 18.17 5.83 5.21
C ASP A 71 18.80 7.24 5.26
N THR A 72 19.71 7.44 6.18
CA THR A 72 20.54 8.66 6.28
C THR A 72 22.01 8.31 6.04
N TYR A 73 22.79 9.30 5.66
CA TYR A 73 24.22 9.12 5.47
C TYR A 73 24.99 9.84 6.58
N THR A 74 26.00 9.16 7.12
CA THR A 74 26.95 9.76 8.06
C THR A 74 28.37 9.45 7.63
N ALA A 75 29.28 10.38 7.91
CA ALA A 75 30.71 10.16 7.66
C ALA A 75 31.35 9.62 8.93
N ILE A 76 31.97 8.44 8.84
CA ILE A 76 32.79 7.86 9.92
C ILE A 76 34.20 7.65 9.33
N LEU A 77 35.19 8.33 9.89
CA LEU A 77 36.59 8.26 9.45
C LEU A 77 36.73 8.43 7.92
N SER A 78 36.08 9.45 7.35
CA SER A 78 36.04 9.74 5.91
C SER A 78 35.30 8.72 5.03
N PHE A 79 34.69 7.68 5.60
CA PHE A 79 33.82 6.76 4.88
C PHE A 79 32.37 7.16 5.07
N ILE A 80 31.65 7.31 3.95
CA ILE A 80 30.20 7.54 3.98
C ILE A 80 29.50 6.22 4.30
N LYS A 81 28.86 6.17 5.46
CA LYS A 81 28.06 5.02 5.88
C LYS A 81 26.57 5.38 5.87
N LYS A 82 25.79 4.47 5.30
CA LYS A 82 24.34 4.51 5.34
C LYS A 82 23.84 4.00 6.70
N ILE A 83 22.99 4.78 7.35
CA ILE A 83 22.43 4.45 8.67
C ILE A 83 20.90 4.60 8.61
N PRO A 84 20.14 3.58 9.05
CA PRO A 84 18.71 3.71 9.20
C PRO A 84 18.38 4.67 10.35
N LYS A 85 17.43 5.56 10.12
CA LYS A 85 16.92 6.52 11.10
C LYS A 85 15.41 6.49 11.14
N SER A 86 14.82 6.44 12.32
CA SER A 86 13.38 6.58 12.50
C SER A 86 12.95 8.03 12.36
N LEU A 87 11.92 8.28 11.58
CA LEU A 87 11.14 9.53 11.58
C LEU A 87 10.06 9.46 12.65
N THR A 88 9.39 8.30 12.77
CA THR A 88 8.40 7.99 13.78
C THR A 88 8.63 6.56 14.26
N ASN A 89 8.57 6.32 15.56
CA ASN A 89 8.64 5.01 16.17
C ASN A 89 7.30 4.60 16.82
N THR A 90 7.22 3.38 17.32
CA THR A 90 5.99 2.84 17.92
C THR A 90 5.56 3.59 19.18
N ASP A 91 6.48 4.12 19.97
CA ASP A 91 6.15 4.88 21.18
C ASP A 91 5.54 6.25 20.83
N GLN A 92 6.09 6.89 19.81
CA GLN A 92 5.53 8.15 19.30
C GLN A 92 4.12 7.97 18.69
N ILE A 93 3.78 6.80 18.17
CA ILE A 93 2.39 6.52 17.74
C ILE A 93 1.45 6.52 18.96
N LYS A 94 1.86 5.93 20.09
CA LYS A 94 1.07 5.95 21.33
C LYS A 94 0.90 7.39 21.84
N GLU A 95 1.99 8.16 21.88
CA GLU A 95 1.96 9.57 22.27
C GLU A 95 1.03 10.41 21.38
N MET A 96 1.05 10.19 20.06
CA MET A 96 0.14 10.88 19.13
C MET A 96 -1.31 10.51 19.40
N TYR A 97 -1.61 9.24 19.67
CA TYR A 97 -2.97 8.83 20.03
C TYR A 97 -3.44 9.51 21.31
N ASP A 98 -2.60 9.51 22.36
CA ASP A 98 -2.94 10.15 23.63
C ASP A 98 -3.23 11.64 23.43
N TYR A 99 -2.41 12.33 22.66
CA TYR A 99 -2.63 13.73 22.32
C TYR A 99 -3.95 13.97 21.59
N PHE A 100 -4.33 13.11 20.62
CA PHE A 100 -5.61 13.21 19.95
C PHE A 100 -6.76 12.95 20.92
N ALA A 101 -6.66 11.93 21.75
CA ALA A 101 -7.69 11.57 22.74
C ALA A 101 -7.92 12.67 23.77
N GLU A 102 -6.87 13.31 24.28
CA GLU A 102 -6.94 14.47 25.18
C GLU A 102 -7.68 15.64 24.54
N ASN A 103 -7.62 15.76 23.20
CA ASN A 103 -8.33 16.78 22.44
C ASN A 103 -9.72 16.31 21.93
N GLY A 104 -10.23 15.20 22.43
CA GLY A 104 -11.56 14.69 22.11
C GLY A 104 -11.66 13.94 20.79
N ILE A 105 -10.54 13.61 20.14
CA ILE A 105 -10.48 12.86 18.87
C ILE A 105 -10.06 11.43 19.19
N THR A 106 -11.04 10.53 19.35
CA THR A 106 -10.78 9.13 19.73
C THR A 106 -10.91 8.15 18.58
N ASN A 107 -11.66 8.50 17.51
CA ASN A 107 -11.81 7.65 16.32
C ASN A 107 -10.62 7.86 15.36
N VAL A 108 -9.43 7.45 15.79
CA VAL A 108 -8.17 7.61 15.05
C VAL A 108 -7.63 6.25 14.68
N ASN A 109 -7.07 6.14 13.49
CA ASN A 109 -6.41 4.92 13.01
C ASN A 109 -5.05 5.31 12.41
N PHE A 110 -4.03 4.49 12.65
CA PHE A 110 -2.69 4.75 12.16
C PHE A 110 -2.30 3.79 11.03
N ARG A 111 -1.86 4.35 9.91
CA ARG A 111 -1.22 3.62 8.82
C ARG A 111 0.29 3.78 8.97
N LEU A 112 0.99 2.69 9.15
CA LEU A 112 2.43 2.66 9.37
C LEU A 112 3.16 2.43 8.04
N VAL A 113 3.70 3.49 7.47
CA VAL A 113 4.39 3.48 6.18
C VAL A 113 5.90 3.40 6.42
N GLY A 114 6.58 2.37 5.89
CA GLY A 114 8.02 2.21 6.08
C GLY A 114 8.45 1.76 7.47
N PHE A 115 7.56 1.13 8.25
CA PHE A 115 7.91 0.46 9.50
C PHE A 115 8.40 -0.98 9.29
N GLY A 116 8.04 -1.58 8.17
CA GLY A 116 8.53 -2.89 7.75
C GLY A 116 9.99 -2.85 7.30
N LYS A 117 10.59 -4.04 7.20
CA LYS A 117 11.97 -4.20 6.78
C LYS A 117 12.27 -3.50 5.45
N GLY A 118 13.30 -2.68 5.45
CA GLY A 118 13.70 -1.87 4.30
C GLY A 118 13.17 -0.43 4.33
N GLY A 119 12.33 -0.08 5.31
CA GLY A 119 11.83 1.27 5.50
C GLY A 119 11.05 1.82 4.31
N LEU A 120 11.14 3.12 4.08
CA LEU A 120 10.43 3.81 2.99
C LEU A 120 11.02 3.57 1.60
N ILE A 121 12.30 3.25 1.50
CA ILE A 121 13.01 3.25 0.22
C ILE A 121 13.40 1.85 -0.23
N ARG A 122 13.87 0.99 0.66
CA ARG A 122 14.45 -0.29 0.27
C ARG A 122 13.45 -1.37 -0.08
N LEU A 123 12.20 -1.25 0.31
CA LEU A 123 11.12 -2.17 -0.05
C LEU A 123 11.59 -3.64 -0.08
N ALA A 124 11.89 -4.21 1.08
CA ALA A 124 12.33 -5.59 1.17
C ALA A 124 11.15 -6.55 0.95
N VAL A 125 11.45 -7.79 0.53
CA VAL A 125 10.42 -8.83 0.41
C VAL A 125 9.77 -9.06 1.77
N PRO A 126 8.45 -8.94 1.89
CA PRO A 126 7.73 -9.16 3.15
C PRO A 126 7.58 -10.67 3.44
N TYR A 127 8.69 -11.38 3.46
CA TYR A 127 8.75 -12.83 3.70
C TYR A 127 8.33 -13.19 5.12
N HIS A 128 8.65 -12.30 6.04
CA HIS A 128 8.26 -12.30 7.43
C HIS A 128 7.79 -10.90 7.77
N ALA A 129 6.84 -10.79 8.67
CA ALA A 129 6.42 -9.50 9.22
C ALA A 129 7.54 -8.94 10.13
N ASP A 130 8.67 -8.61 9.51
CA ASP A 130 9.81 -8.01 10.18
C ASP A 130 9.65 -6.49 10.21
N PHE A 131 9.87 -5.91 11.37
CA PHE A 131 9.82 -4.47 11.60
C PHE A 131 11.21 -3.92 11.81
N GLU A 132 11.44 -2.70 11.29
CA GLU A 132 12.71 -2.01 11.48
C GLU A 132 12.95 -1.72 12.97
N LYS A 133 14.15 -2.11 13.43
CA LYS A 133 14.54 -1.97 14.85
C LYS A 133 14.51 -0.51 15.32
N VAL A 134 14.86 0.41 14.45
CA VAL A 134 14.86 1.86 14.76
C VAL A 134 13.45 2.42 14.96
N CYS A 135 12.42 1.72 14.45
CA CYS A 135 11.01 2.07 14.64
C CYS A 135 10.36 1.36 15.85
N GLY A 136 11.11 0.57 16.62
CA GLY A 136 10.62 -0.22 17.75
C GLY A 136 10.80 -1.73 17.55
N GLY A 137 11.05 -2.19 16.34
CA GLY A 137 11.20 -3.60 16.02
C GLY A 137 9.93 -4.41 16.29
N LYS A 138 10.09 -5.72 16.39
CA LYS A 138 8.98 -6.65 16.60
C LYS A 138 8.30 -6.48 17.96
N ASP A 139 9.10 -6.21 19.00
CA ASP A 139 8.57 -6.08 20.35
C ASP A 139 7.81 -4.76 20.51
N GLY A 140 8.38 -3.64 20.06
CA GLY A 140 7.66 -2.36 20.07
C GLY A 140 6.38 -2.37 19.23
N TYR A 141 6.35 -3.13 18.12
CA TYR A 141 5.13 -3.30 17.35
C TYR A 141 4.08 -4.13 18.11
N ARG A 142 4.48 -5.19 18.82
CA ARG A 142 3.58 -5.97 19.65
C ARG A 142 2.97 -5.12 20.77
N ASP A 143 3.81 -4.36 21.47
CA ASP A 143 3.37 -3.44 22.52
C ASP A 143 2.41 -2.38 21.98
N LEU A 144 2.65 -1.89 20.76
CA LEU A 144 1.73 -0.96 20.09
C LEU A 144 0.38 -1.61 19.78
N LEU A 145 0.36 -2.88 19.34
CA LEU A 145 -0.89 -3.59 19.06
C LEU A 145 -1.69 -3.84 20.34
N ASP A 146 -1.02 -4.22 21.43
CA ASP A 146 -1.65 -4.42 22.74
C ASP A 146 -2.26 -3.11 23.25
N TYR A 147 -1.51 -2.01 23.14
CA TYR A 147 -1.98 -0.67 23.48
C TYR A 147 -3.17 -0.24 22.59
N ALA A 148 -3.10 -0.48 21.30
CA ALA A 148 -4.16 -0.14 20.37
C ALA A 148 -5.44 -0.93 20.64
N ALA A 149 -5.31 -2.21 21.03
CA ALA A 149 -6.44 -3.05 21.43
C ALA A 149 -7.08 -2.54 22.74
N GLU A 150 -6.29 -2.11 23.72
CA GLU A 150 -6.77 -1.51 24.95
C GLU A 150 -7.55 -0.21 24.71
N LYS A 151 -7.01 0.66 23.85
CA LYS A 151 -7.60 1.98 23.57
C LYS A 151 -8.67 1.96 22.48
N GLY A 152 -8.77 0.89 21.69
CA GLY A 152 -9.80 0.72 20.66
C GLY A 152 -9.53 1.44 19.33
N PHE A 153 -8.25 1.61 18.94
CA PHE A 153 -7.89 2.19 17.64
C PHE A 153 -7.20 1.17 16.71
N GLY A 154 -7.25 1.45 15.40
CA GLY A 154 -6.65 0.58 14.39
C GLY A 154 -5.20 0.93 14.07
N VAL A 155 -4.36 -0.11 13.86
CA VAL A 155 -2.98 0.01 13.39
C VAL A 155 -2.80 -0.84 12.15
N TYR A 156 -2.42 -0.20 11.04
CA TYR A 156 -2.35 -0.82 9.70
C TYR A 156 -0.95 -0.69 9.13
N PRO A 157 -0.10 -1.73 9.24
CA PRO A 157 1.22 -1.69 8.61
C PRO A 157 1.08 -1.78 7.09
N GLU A 158 1.84 -0.94 6.38
CA GLU A 158 1.91 -0.97 4.93
C GLU A 158 3.12 -1.76 4.46
N TYR A 159 2.87 -2.66 3.51
CA TYR A 159 3.89 -3.38 2.76
C TYR A 159 3.67 -3.23 1.27
N ASP A 160 4.74 -2.94 0.52
CA ASP A 160 4.67 -2.94 -0.94
C ASP A 160 4.95 -4.35 -1.46
N PHE A 161 3.95 -4.92 -2.12
CA PHE A 161 4.02 -6.24 -2.74
C PHE A 161 4.33 -6.18 -4.23
N THR A 162 4.44 -4.97 -4.78
CA THR A 162 4.58 -4.73 -6.22
C THR A 162 6.03 -4.53 -6.62
N TYR A 163 6.79 -3.85 -5.77
CA TYR A 163 8.15 -3.44 -6.07
C TYR A 163 9.15 -3.93 -5.03
N LEU A 164 10.35 -4.25 -5.50
CA LEU A 164 11.46 -4.68 -4.66
C LEU A 164 12.73 -3.92 -5.03
N TYR A 165 13.44 -3.42 -4.03
CA TYR A 165 14.74 -2.78 -4.19
C TYR A 165 15.88 -3.52 -3.47
N ASP A 166 15.55 -4.35 -2.47
CA ASP A 166 16.55 -5.08 -1.69
C ASP A 166 17.03 -6.33 -2.42
N TYR A 167 18.30 -6.34 -2.79
CA TYR A 167 19.01 -7.46 -3.39
C TYR A 167 19.83 -8.26 -2.39
N SER A 168 19.48 -8.22 -1.10
CA SER A 168 20.21 -9.00 -0.09
C SER A 168 20.20 -10.49 -0.43
N ALA A 169 21.34 -11.14 -0.22
CA ALA A 169 21.47 -12.57 -0.47
C ALA A 169 20.55 -13.37 0.48
N PHE A 170 19.99 -14.46 -0.04
CA PHE A 170 19.14 -15.39 0.72
C PHE A 170 17.81 -14.81 1.25
N ASN A 171 17.33 -13.73 0.65
CA ASN A 171 16.02 -13.14 0.98
C ASN A 171 14.83 -13.88 0.34
N GLY A 172 15.06 -15.06 -0.25
CA GLY A 172 14.04 -15.88 -0.90
C GLY A 172 13.57 -15.36 -2.27
N TYR A 173 14.04 -14.21 -2.71
CA TYR A 173 13.77 -13.62 -4.00
C TYR A 173 14.80 -14.01 -5.04
N SER A 174 14.36 -14.20 -6.27
CA SER A 174 15.22 -14.41 -7.43
C SER A 174 14.68 -13.64 -8.62
N ALA A 175 15.42 -12.63 -9.09
CA ALA A 175 15.00 -11.81 -10.22
C ALA A 175 14.60 -12.65 -11.44
N LYS A 176 15.34 -13.73 -11.72
CA LYS A 176 15.04 -14.64 -12.83
C LYS A 176 13.68 -15.32 -12.72
N ARG A 177 13.22 -15.62 -11.50
CA ARG A 177 12.00 -16.36 -11.24
C ARG A 177 10.82 -15.45 -10.91
N ASP A 178 11.07 -14.38 -10.17
CA ASP A 178 10.06 -13.65 -9.41
C ASP A 178 9.75 -12.26 -9.99
N THR A 179 10.63 -11.73 -10.89
CA THR A 179 10.38 -10.45 -11.57
C THR A 179 9.48 -10.65 -12.80
N VAL A 180 8.60 -9.70 -13.04
CA VAL A 180 7.83 -9.59 -14.29
C VAL A 180 8.79 -9.46 -15.47
N LYS A 181 8.51 -10.16 -16.55
CA LYS A 181 9.30 -10.06 -17.78
C LYS A 181 8.51 -9.37 -18.87
N CYS A 182 9.18 -8.44 -19.53
CA CYS A 182 8.71 -7.83 -20.75
C CYS A 182 8.67 -8.86 -21.89
N ILE A 183 8.00 -8.51 -23.00
CA ILE A 183 7.87 -9.39 -24.17
C ILE A 183 9.23 -9.74 -24.79
N ASP A 184 10.20 -8.83 -24.68
CA ASP A 184 11.58 -9.02 -25.14
C ASP A 184 12.47 -9.82 -24.17
N GLY A 185 11.91 -10.30 -23.06
CA GLY A 185 12.59 -11.10 -22.05
C GLY A 185 13.35 -10.29 -20.99
N ARG A 186 13.43 -8.97 -21.10
CA ARG A 186 14.00 -8.10 -20.06
C ARG A 186 13.11 -8.09 -18.82
N TYR A 187 13.73 -7.80 -17.67
CA TYR A 187 12.99 -7.60 -16.41
C TYR A 187 12.26 -6.25 -16.44
N ALA A 188 11.02 -6.27 -15.99
CA ALA A 188 10.27 -5.04 -15.79
C ALA A 188 10.77 -4.35 -14.52
N THR A 189 11.23 -3.12 -14.68
CA THR A 189 11.75 -2.31 -13.57
C THR A 189 11.09 -0.94 -13.56
N LYS A 190 10.99 -0.34 -12.37
CA LYS A 190 10.59 1.05 -12.17
C LYS A 190 11.80 1.86 -11.74
N ALA A 191 12.09 2.95 -12.43
CA ALA A 191 13.18 3.85 -12.08
C ALA A 191 12.87 4.58 -10.76
N LEU A 192 13.85 4.65 -9.87
CA LEU A 192 13.85 5.54 -8.72
C LEU A 192 14.57 6.83 -9.13
N LEU A 193 13.82 7.90 -9.21
CA LEU A 193 14.36 9.22 -9.57
C LEU A 193 14.84 9.97 -8.32
N SER A 194 15.88 10.75 -8.49
CA SER A 194 16.33 11.69 -7.45
C SER A 194 15.25 12.73 -7.19
N SER A 195 14.94 13.00 -5.93
CA SER A 195 14.04 14.09 -5.55
C SER A 195 14.65 15.49 -5.77
N MET A 196 15.99 15.56 -5.83
CA MET A 196 16.71 16.84 -6.04
C MET A 196 16.98 17.10 -7.51
N ASP A 197 17.26 16.05 -8.27
CA ASP A 197 17.46 16.13 -9.73
C ASP A 197 16.58 15.09 -10.42
N GLN A 198 15.43 15.53 -10.89
CA GLN A 198 14.40 14.68 -11.50
C GLN A 198 14.85 13.95 -12.75
N GLY A 199 15.94 14.40 -13.39
CA GLY A 199 16.55 13.72 -14.53
C GLY A 199 17.47 12.55 -14.14
N MET A 200 17.86 12.44 -12.88
CA MET A 200 18.83 11.45 -12.42
C MET A 200 18.15 10.21 -11.87
N VAL A 201 18.44 9.05 -12.48
CA VAL A 201 18.04 7.74 -11.94
C VAL A 201 19.05 7.30 -10.91
N ILE A 202 18.60 7.12 -9.66
CA ILE A 202 19.45 6.70 -8.53
C ILE A 202 19.31 5.21 -8.19
N GLY A 203 18.37 4.52 -8.85
CA GLY A 203 18.19 3.08 -8.69
C GLY A 203 17.01 2.56 -9.50
N HIS A 204 16.78 1.24 -9.41
CA HIS A 204 15.67 0.58 -10.05
C HIS A 204 14.99 -0.37 -9.06
N PHE A 205 13.67 -0.38 -9.06
CA PHE A 205 12.87 -1.38 -8.37
C PHE A 205 12.49 -2.49 -9.34
N ASP A 206 12.64 -3.75 -8.94
CA ASP A 206 12.09 -4.86 -9.70
C ASP A 206 10.58 -4.94 -9.50
N CYS A 207 9.83 -5.14 -10.59
CA CYS A 207 8.40 -5.39 -10.51
C CYS A 207 8.16 -6.88 -10.19
N ILE A 208 7.56 -7.17 -9.06
CA ILE A 208 7.30 -8.54 -8.61
C ILE A 208 6.17 -9.16 -9.43
N SER A 209 6.38 -10.36 -9.92
CA SER A 209 5.35 -11.12 -10.65
C SER A 209 4.26 -11.61 -9.69
N ALA A 210 3.00 -11.42 -10.06
CA ALA A 210 1.86 -11.96 -9.30
C ALA A 210 1.96 -13.47 -9.03
N SER A 211 2.62 -14.22 -9.92
CA SER A 211 2.88 -15.66 -9.74
C SER A 211 3.85 -15.98 -8.58
N ALA A 212 4.59 -14.98 -8.08
CA ALA A 212 5.49 -15.13 -6.95
C ALA A 212 4.78 -14.97 -5.60
N PHE A 213 3.60 -14.32 -5.57
CA PHE A 213 2.89 -13.98 -4.33
C PHE A 213 2.58 -15.19 -3.46
N GLY A 214 2.00 -16.25 -4.03
CA GLY A 214 1.65 -17.45 -3.24
C GLY A 214 2.84 -18.13 -2.55
N ARG A 215 4.06 -17.86 -3.02
CA ARG A 215 5.31 -18.35 -2.41
C ARG A 215 5.88 -17.35 -1.41
N MET A 216 5.76 -16.05 -1.71
CA MET A 216 6.28 -14.97 -0.86
C MET A 216 5.45 -14.78 0.42
N PHE A 217 4.16 -15.13 0.37
CA PHE A 217 3.23 -14.97 1.50
C PHE A 217 2.91 -16.27 2.24
N LYS A 218 3.65 -17.34 2.02
CA LYS A 218 3.61 -18.51 2.90
C LYS A 218 4.44 -18.19 4.14
N SER A 219 3.82 -17.60 5.12
CA SER A 219 4.31 -17.56 6.50
C SER A 219 3.90 -18.83 7.21
#